data_f05ec3239ab44676d97d808b5572f195
#
_entry.id   f05ec3239ab44676d97d808b5572f195
#
_cell.length_a   1.000
_cell.length_b   1.000
_cell.length_c   1.000
_cell.angle_alpha   90.00
_cell.angle_beta   90.00
_cell.angle_gamma   90.00
#
_symmetry.space_group_name_H-M   'P 1'
#
loop_
_entity.id
_entity.type
_entity.pdbx_description
1 polymer ?
#
loop_
_entity_poly.entity_id
_entity_poly.type
_entity_poly.pdbx_seq_one_letter_code
_entity_poly.pdbx_strand_id
1 'polypeptide(L)'
;MYTSIKSFFFTNIIFLSSGFPQSECDSVRYNTELFSDINVTTDIEYGENISEDILGIEYTQTLYLDVYTPVNDSISGRPLIIFLFGGAFVGGSKTSSVMQELCSRYAKMGYVASAIDYRLTPTLIWNGSEENAYKAVIKAIHDLKAAVRYFRMNYQLNDDFGIDTSRIYTGGSSAGAITAVNAAYISNESEIPGTIYDYVMEYGGLEGFSGSPGYSSEFYGIINLCGAVGHYDWIELDDVPIVSVHGDEDTVVPYADDLVTLFGINLQVYGSYIIHQTMIDLGNQSDLYTFEGEGHAPYGDSDEYMDLTIDITKEFMYDLVCEESQSTEISIYHGANWNLVGLPLDVDSSNVEILFPTSIANTLFSYGQGYVQQNYLENGLGYWLRFEEEGTSTLSGQVLNEISISLNADWNLITGISEEIYIYSANDPDGIIIENTLFGFSEGYFNTDTLVPGNAYWLRAFQNGEICLLYTSDAADE
;
A
#
# COMPACT_ATOMS: atom_id res chain seq x y z
N MET A 1 -27.25 16.85 73.65
CA MET A 1 -26.29 15.95 72.96
C MET A 1 -26.98 15.40 71.74
N TYR A 2 -26.81 16.05 70.60
CA TYR A 2 -27.34 15.60 69.32
C TYR A 2 -26.14 15.28 68.42
N THR A 3 -25.97 14.00 68.15
CA THR A 3 -24.96 13.50 67.25
C THR A 3 -25.54 13.50 65.83
N SER A 4 -24.99 14.33 64.94
CA SER A 4 -25.33 14.40 63.54
C SER A 4 -24.59 13.31 62.74
N ILE A 5 -25.31 12.37 62.19
CA ILE A 5 -24.79 11.36 61.23
C ILE A 5 -24.78 12.00 59.85
N LYS A 6 -23.59 12.29 59.29
CA LYS A 6 -23.42 12.63 57.90
C LYS A 6 -23.43 11.34 57.05
N SER A 7 -24.50 11.19 56.26
CA SER A 7 -24.62 10.17 55.23
C SER A 7 -23.77 10.58 54.02
N PHE A 8 -22.72 9.79 53.73
CA PHE A 8 -21.94 9.90 52.49
C PHE A 8 -22.69 9.11 51.40
N PHE A 9 -23.27 9.82 50.46
CA PHE A 9 -23.70 9.20 49.18
C PHE A 9 -22.46 8.96 48.29
N PHE A 10 -22.07 7.73 48.13
CA PHE A 10 -21.15 7.31 47.06
C PHE A 10 -21.95 7.28 45.75
N THR A 11 -21.74 8.28 44.90
CA THR A 11 -22.19 8.25 43.54
C THR A 11 -21.24 7.33 42.78
N ASN A 12 -21.67 6.11 42.46
CA ASN A 12 -20.98 5.25 41.51
C ASN A 12 -21.05 5.89 40.14
N ILE A 13 -19.98 6.54 39.72
CA ILE A 13 -19.76 6.90 38.33
C ILE A 13 -19.39 5.58 37.61
N ILE A 14 -20.36 5.02 36.93
CA ILE A 14 -20.11 3.95 35.97
C ILE A 14 -19.41 4.65 34.80
N PHE A 15 -18.10 4.50 34.73
CA PHE A 15 -17.38 4.68 33.48
C PHE A 15 -17.88 3.60 32.51
N LEU A 16 -18.79 3.97 31.60
CA LEU A 16 -18.97 3.27 30.37
C LEU A 16 -17.65 3.51 29.61
N SER A 17 -16.70 2.60 29.75
CA SER A 17 -15.64 2.44 28.78
C SER A 17 -16.37 2.12 27.47
N SER A 18 -16.45 3.07 26.55
CA SER A 18 -16.60 2.77 25.14
C SER A 18 -15.42 1.84 24.83
N GLY A 19 -15.69 0.53 24.82
CA GLY A 19 -14.68 -0.43 24.41
C GLY A 19 -14.33 -0.13 22.98
N PHE A 20 -13.16 0.43 22.74
CA PHE A 20 -12.44 0.18 21.52
C PHE A 20 -12.41 -1.34 21.36
N PRO A 21 -12.59 -1.90 20.14
CA PRO A 21 -12.40 -3.32 19.94
C PRO A 21 -11.00 -3.63 20.47
N GLN A 22 -10.97 -4.44 21.51
CA GLN A 22 -9.74 -4.96 22.08
C GLN A 22 -9.04 -5.66 20.92
N SER A 23 -7.79 -5.34 20.64
CA SER A 23 -7.03 -5.96 19.56
C SER A 23 -7.23 -7.47 19.66
N GLU A 24 -7.78 -8.07 18.61
CA GLU A 24 -8.15 -9.48 18.59
C GLU A 24 -6.92 -10.40 18.49
N CYS A 25 -5.74 -9.82 18.61
CA CYS A 25 -4.47 -10.48 18.71
C CYS A 25 -4.34 -11.14 20.08
N ASP A 26 -4.95 -12.30 20.21
CA ASP A 26 -4.55 -13.26 21.22
C ASP A 26 -3.46 -14.18 20.63
N SER A 27 -2.73 -14.89 21.44
CA SER A 27 -1.63 -15.77 21.01
C SER A 27 -2.06 -16.94 20.08
N VAL A 28 -3.30 -17.00 19.67
CA VAL A 28 -3.91 -18.11 18.95
C VAL A 28 -4.44 -17.66 17.58
N ARG A 29 -5.25 -16.58 17.52
CA ARG A 29 -5.79 -16.04 16.27
C ARG A 29 -4.67 -15.46 15.43
N TYR A 30 -4.76 -15.63 14.12
CA TYR A 30 -3.76 -15.26 13.11
C TYR A 30 -2.46 -16.09 13.12
N ASN A 31 -2.25 -16.95 14.12
CA ASN A 31 -1.09 -17.84 14.21
C ASN A 31 -1.46 -19.33 14.26
N THR A 32 -2.73 -19.68 14.46
CA THR A 32 -3.20 -21.06 14.54
C THR A 32 -4.46 -21.25 13.72
N GLU A 33 -4.62 -22.38 13.02
CA GLU A 33 -5.86 -22.73 12.32
C GLU A 33 -6.99 -23.00 13.33
N LEU A 34 -7.80 -21.98 13.60
CA LEU A 34 -8.95 -22.02 14.52
C LEU A 34 -10.23 -22.49 13.86
N PHE A 35 -10.36 -22.26 12.55
CA PHE A 35 -11.57 -22.53 11.79
C PHE A 35 -11.41 -23.81 10.99
N SER A 36 -12.32 -24.77 11.18
CA SER A 36 -12.31 -26.03 10.42
C SER A 36 -12.80 -25.84 8.99
N ASP A 37 -13.70 -24.88 8.78
CA ASP A 37 -14.40 -24.66 7.51
C ASP A 37 -14.21 -23.22 7.03
N ILE A 38 -14.12 -23.07 5.71
CA ILE A 38 -13.99 -21.79 5.03
C ILE A 38 -15.07 -21.63 3.97
N ASN A 39 -15.49 -20.39 3.71
CA ASN A 39 -16.24 -20.02 2.52
C ASN A 39 -15.30 -19.59 1.43
N VAL A 40 -15.63 -19.95 0.18
CA VAL A 40 -14.91 -19.46 -1.00
C VAL A 40 -15.91 -18.79 -1.93
N THR A 41 -15.74 -17.50 -2.15
CA THR A 41 -16.50 -16.74 -3.16
C THR A 41 -15.64 -16.59 -4.39
N THR A 42 -16.05 -17.20 -5.51
CA THR A 42 -15.23 -17.30 -6.71
C THR A 42 -15.65 -16.32 -7.80
N ASP A 43 -14.70 -16.04 -8.70
CA ASP A 43 -14.91 -15.29 -9.94
C ASP A 43 -15.51 -13.89 -9.71
N ILE A 44 -15.03 -13.22 -8.68
CA ILE A 44 -15.35 -11.81 -8.42
C ILE A 44 -14.57 -10.95 -9.39
N GLU A 45 -15.24 -10.13 -10.18
CA GLU A 45 -14.61 -9.15 -11.06
C GLU A 45 -14.03 -8.00 -10.24
N TYR A 46 -12.72 -7.73 -10.38
CA TYR A 46 -12.06 -6.64 -9.68
C TYR A 46 -11.53 -5.54 -10.61
N GLY A 47 -11.52 -5.79 -11.91
CA GLY A 47 -11.08 -4.83 -12.90
C GLY A 47 -11.00 -5.39 -14.31
N GLU A 48 -10.53 -4.57 -15.22
CA GLU A 48 -10.27 -4.95 -16.60
C GLU A 48 -9.13 -4.10 -17.17
N ASN A 49 -8.37 -4.64 -18.12
CA ASN A 49 -7.35 -3.87 -18.83
C ASN A 49 -7.02 -4.52 -20.18
N ILE A 50 -6.24 -3.81 -20.99
CA ILE A 50 -5.77 -4.29 -22.29
C ILE A 50 -4.78 -5.44 -22.10
N SER A 51 -5.03 -6.53 -22.80
CA SER A 51 -4.16 -7.70 -22.96
C SER A 51 -3.93 -7.99 -24.43
N GLU A 52 -3.05 -8.95 -24.75
CA GLU A 52 -2.70 -9.32 -26.10
C GLU A 52 -2.87 -10.83 -26.30
N ASP A 53 -3.40 -11.23 -27.44
CA ASP A 53 -3.43 -12.64 -27.82
C ASP A 53 -2.08 -13.13 -28.36
N ILE A 54 -2.00 -14.39 -28.76
CA ILE A 54 -0.76 -15.01 -29.30
C ILE A 54 -0.26 -14.39 -30.61
N LEU A 55 -1.07 -13.57 -31.27
CA LEU A 55 -0.73 -12.83 -32.49
C LEU A 55 -0.40 -11.36 -32.21
N GLY A 56 -0.44 -10.95 -30.94
CA GLY A 56 -0.25 -9.57 -30.52
C GLY A 56 -1.46 -8.67 -30.80
N ILE A 57 -2.66 -9.25 -30.96
CA ILE A 57 -3.89 -8.49 -31.12
C ILE A 57 -4.42 -8.12 -29.74
N GLU A 58 -4.58 -6.82 -29.51
CA GLU A 58 -5.09 -6.29 -28.26
C GLU A 58 -6.58 -6.60 -28.07
N TYR A 59 -6.95 -6.91 -26.83
CA TYR A 59 -8.32 -7.09 -26.39
C TYR A 59 -8.46 -6.67 -24.91
N THR A 60 -9.66 -6.28 -24.49
CA THR A 60 -9.95 -6.05 -23.07
C THR A 60 -10.10 -7.37 -22.36
N GLN A 61 -9.29 -7.59 -21.32
CA GLN A 61 -9.35 -8.74 -20.44
C GLN A 61 -9.98 -8.34 -19.12
N THR A 62 -11.07 -9.00 -18.74
CA THR A 62 -11.64 -8.89 -17.39
C THR A 62 -10.80 -9.69 -16.41
N LEU A 63 -10.59 -9.14 -15.23
CA LEU A 63 -9.75 -9.70 -14.17
C LEU A 63 -10.62 -10.20 -13.01
N TYR A 64 -10.36 -11.42 -12.55
CA TYR A 64 -11.13 -12.10 -11.53
C TYR A 64 -10.28 -12.48 -10.32
N LEU A 65 -10.91 -12.51 -9.15
CA LEU A 65 -10.33 -13.00 -7.92
C LEU A 65 -11.27 -13.96 -7.19
N ASP A 66 -10.71 -14.78 -6.31
CA ASP A 66 -11.44 -15.61 -5.37
C ASP A 66 -11.14 -15.14 -3.95
N VAL A 67 -12.15 -15.12 -3.08
CA VAL A 67 -12.00 -14.70 -1.67
C VAL A 67 -12.33 -15.86 -0.75
N TYR A 68 -11.47 -16.10 0.21
CA TYR A 68 -11.54 -17.15 1.21
C TYR A 68 -11.75 -16.51 2.59
N THR A 69 -12.82 -16.89 3.28
CA THR A 69 -13.15 -16.38 4.61
C THR A 69 -13.49 -17.49 5.59
N PRO A 70 -13.21 -17.36 6.88
CA PRO A 70 -13.57 -18.36 7.88
C PRO A 70 -15.10 -18.46 8.03
N VAL A 71 -15.62 -19.69 8.21
CA VAL A 71 -17.04 -19.93 8.47
C VAL A 71 -17.35 -19.68 9.94
N ASN A 72 -18.48 -19.02 10.23
CA ASN A 72 -18.95 -18.68 11.58
C ASN A 72 -18.01 -17.78 12.39
N ASP A 73 -17.16 -17.04 11.73
CA ASP A 73 -16.40 -15.97 12.35
C ASP A 73 -17.27 -14.72 12.50
N SER A 74 -17.43 -14.24 13.73
CA SER A 74 -18.24 -13.06 14.04
C SER A 74 -17.46 -11.75 14.03
N ILE A 75 -16.15 -11.83 13.78
CA ILE A 75 -15.25 -10.69 13.81
C ILE A 75 -15.28 -9.98 12.46
N SER A 76 -15.36 -8.65 12.48
CA SER A 76 -15.09 -7.75 11.36
C SER A 76 -13.74 -7.07 11.56
N GLY A 77 -13.17 -6.47 10.53
CA GLY A 77 -11.85 -5.83 10.62
C GLY A 77 -10.71 -6.85 10.54
N ARG A 78 -10.87 -7.87 9.71
CA ARG A 78 -9.87 -8.92 9.51
C ARG A 78 -8.74 -8.44 8.58
N PRO A 79 -7.48 -8.80 8.86
CA PRO A 79 -6.40 -8.56 7.92
C PRO A 79 -6.64 -9.33 6.62
N LEU A 80 -6.27 -8.71 5.49
CA LEU A 80 -6.40 -9.28 4.15
C LEU A 80 -5.03 -9.65 3.60
N ILE A 81 -4.90 -10.83 3.00
CA ILE A 81 -3.71 -11.21 2.21
C ILE A 81 -4.12 -11.52 0.77
N ILE A 82 -3.49 -10.87 -0.20
CA ILE A 82 -3.73 -11.06 -1.63
C ILE A 82 -2.57 -11.87 -2.23
N PHE A 83 -2.84 -13.07 -2.73
CA PHE A 83 -1.85 -13.96 -3.32
C PHE A 83 -1.90 -13.99 -4.84
N LEU A 84 -0.72 -14.03 -5.44
CA LEU A 84 -0.50 -14.18 -6.88
C LEU A 84 0.21 -15.49 -7.20
N PHE A 85 -0.30 -16.20 -8.20
CA PHE A 85 0.26 -17.48 -8.63
C PHE A 85 1.58 -17.33 -9.42
N GLY A 86 2.37 -18.39 -9.44
CA GLY A 86 3.55 -18.54 -10.30
C GLY A 86 3.20 -18.98 -11.72
N GLY A 87 4.22 -19.04 -12.58
CA GLY A 87 4.07 -19.51 -13.96
C GLY A 87 4.74 -18.62 -15.00
N ALA A 88 5.81 -17.94 -14.58
CA ALA A 88 6.68 -17.12 -15.43
C ALA A 88 5.92 -16.07 -16.28
N PHE A 89 4.81 -15.56 -15.78
CA PHE A 89 3.91 -14.60 -16.47
C PHE A 89 3.28 -15.11 -17.79
N VAL A 90 3.39 -16.39 -18.09
CA VAL A 90 2.86 -17.00 -19.32
C VAL A 90 1.79 -18.04 -19.08
N GLY A 91 1.61 -18.47 -17.83
CA GLY A 91 0.64 -19.51 -17.44
C GLY A 91 0.34 -19.46 -15.95
N GLY A 92 -0.58 -20.32 -15.51
CA GLY A 92 -1.07 -20.38 -14.13
C GLY A 92 -2.47 -19.80 -13.98
N SER A 93 -3.01 -19.86 -12.77
CA SER A 93 -4.30 -19.28 -12.42
C SER A 93 -4.45 -19.14 -10.90
N LYS A 94 -5.39 -18.30 -10.45
CA LYS A 94 -5.81 -18.19 -9.05
C LYS A 94 -6.26 -19.50 -8.41
N THR A 95 -6.61 -20.52 -9.24
CA THR A 95 -7.05 -21.83 -8.78
C THR A 95 -5.93 -22.88 -8.75
N SER A 96 -4.66 -22.49 -8.85
CA SER A 96 -3.55 -23.43 -8.65
C SER A 96 -3.56 -24.00 -7.23
N SER A 97 -3.03 -25.24 -7.07
CA SER A 97 -3.04 -25.91 -5.75
C SER A 97 -2.32 -25.12 -4.67
N VAL A 98 -1.20 -24.47 -5.01
CA VAL A 98 -0.44 -23.61 -4.08
C VAL A 98 -1.29 -22.43 -3.62
N MET A 99 -1.98 -21.74 -4.52
CA MET A 99 -2.84 -20.60 -4.15
C MET A 99 -4.03 -21.04 -3.28
N GLN A 100 -4.67 -22.16 -3.64
CA GLN A 100 -5.79 -22.70 -2.87
C GLN A 100 -5.34 -23.11 -1.46
N GLU A 101 -4.17 -23.72 -1.33
CA GLU A 101 -3.63 -24.14 -0.03
C GLU A 101 -3.27 -22.91 0.83
N LEU A 102 -2.50 -21.95 0.30
CA LEU A 102 -2.17 -20.72 1.01
C LEU A 102 -3.44 -19.98 1.49
N CYS A 103 -4.37 -19.68 0.59
CA CYS A 103 -5.60 -18.98 0.93
C CYS A 103 -6.44 -19.74 1.97
N SER A 104 -6.53 -21.07 1.84
CA SER A 104 -7.30 -21.88 2.78
C SER A 104 -6.68 -21.88 4.18
N ARG A 105 -5.36 -22.03 4.28
CA ARG A 105 -4.64 -22.06 5.56
C ARG A 105 -4.75 -20.71 6.27
N TYR A 106 -4.49 -19.60 5.59
CA TYR A 106 -4.64 -18.26 6.17
C TYR A 106 -6.09 -17.95 6.57
N ALA A 107 -7.08 -18.32 5.74
CA ALA A 107 -8.49 -18.15 6.11
C ALA A 107 -8.85 -18.95 7.37
N LYS A 108 -8.33 -20.18 7.54
CA LYS A 108 -8.52 -20.96 8.78
C LYS A 108 -7.86 -20.31 10.00
N MET A 109 -6.85 -19.47 9.85
CA MET A 109 -6.24 -18.71 10.94
C MET A 109 -7.02 -17.44 11.30
N GLY A 110 -8.04 -17.05 10.49
CA GLY A 110 -8.88 -15.88 10.74
C GLY A 110 -8.62 -14.69 9.82
N TYR A 111 -7.73 -14.80 8.86
CA TYR A 111 -7.56 -13.80 7.81
C TYR A 111 -8.70 -13.84 6.79
N VAL A 112 -8.85 -12.78 6.04
CA VAL A 112 -9.41 -12.85 4.69
C VAL A 112 -8.25 -13.09 3.74
N ALA A 113 -8.33 -14.12 2.89
CA ALA A 113 -7.32 -14.40 1.90
C ALA A 113 -7.93 -14.33 0.50
N SER A 114 -7.18 -13.84 -0.47
CA SER A 114 -7.63 -13.75 -1.87
C SER A 114 -6.55 -14.27 -2.80
N ALA A 115 -6.97 -15.00 -3.83
CA ALA A 115 -6.12 -15.34 -4.96
C ALA A 115 -6.63 -14.60 -6.20
N ILE A 116 -5.74 -13.93 -6.93
CA ILE A 116 -6.09 -13.14 -8.11
C ILE A 116 -5.57 -13.75 -9.40
N ASP A 117 -6.36 -13.64 -10.48
CA ASP A 117 -5.84 -13.76 -11.84
C ASP A 117 -5.27 -12.40 -12.27
N TYR A 118 -4.11 -12.42 -12.92
CA TYR A 118 -3.48 -11.25 -13.50
C TYR A 118 -3.18 -11.51 -14.99
N ARG A 119 -2.97 -10.46 -15.78
CA ARG A 119 -2.74 -10.57 -17.22
C ARG A 119 -1.45 -11.32 -17.52
N LEU A 120 -1.57 -12.38 -18.34
CA LEU A 120 -0.46 -13.19 -18.80
C LEU A 120 0.03 -12.70 -20.17
N THR A 121 1.32 -12.88 -20.42
CA THR A 121 1.92 -12.56 -21.72
C THR A 121 2.18 -13.88 -22.48
N PRO A 122 1.59 -14.06 -23.67
CA PRO A 122 1.81 -15.27 -24.45
C PRO A 122 3.28 -15.51 -24.74
N THR A 123 3.76 -16.75 -24.64
CA THR A 123 5.17 -17.13 -24.82
C THR A 123 5.76 -16.69 -26.15
N LEU A 124 4.96 -16.63 -27.24
CA LEU A 124 5.40 -16.15 -28.54
C LEU A 124 5.72 -14.65 -28.55
N ILE A 125 5.11 -13.87 -27.66
CA ILE A 125 5.36 -12.44 -27.53
C ILE A 125 6.68 -12.19 -26.79
N TRP A 126 7.06 -13.06 -25.85
CA TRP A 126 8.33 -12.93 -25.12
C TRP A 126 9.53 -12.84 -26.07
N ASN A 127 9.63 -13.75 -27.04
CA ASN A 127 10.60 -13.76 -28.15
C ASN A 127 12.04 -13.38 -27.73
N GLY A 128 12.48 -13.76 -26.53
CA GLY A 128 13.81 -13.44 -25.98
C GLY A 128 14.04 -11.94 -25.69
N SER A 129 12.98 -11.16 -25.60
CA SER A 129 13.05 -9.71 -25.34
C SER A 129 12.94 -9.41 -23.86
N GLU A 130 13.96 -8.77 -23.29
CA GLU A 130 13.94 -8.23 -21.92
C GLU A 130 12.83 -7.18 -21.75
N GLU A 131 12.59 -6.35 -22.78
CA GLU A 131 11.51 -5.36 -22.81
C GLU A 131 10.14 -6.02 -22.59
N ASN A 132 9.87 -7.16 -23.23
CA ASN A 132 8.62 -7.89 -23.06
C ASN A 132 8.52 -8.54 -21.67
N ALA A 133 9.65 -8.94 -21.07
CA ALA A 133 9.70 -9.42 -19.70
C ALA A 133 9.30 -8.30 -18.72
N TYR A 134 9.90 -7.12 -18.84
CA TYR A 134 9.52 -5.96 -18.02
C TYR A 134 8.05 -5.59 -18.18
N LYS A 135 7.52 -5.56 -19.42
CA LYS A 135 6.10 -5.30 -19.68
C LYS A 135 5.18 -6.32 -19.00
N ALA A 136 5.58 -7.61 -18.97
CA ALA A 136 4.81 -8.64 -18.28
C ALA A 136 4.75 -8.41 -16.77
N VAL A 137 5.85 -8.03 -16.14
CA VAL A 137 5.91 -7.68 -14.71
C VAL A 137 5.03 -6.46 -14.43
N ILE A 138 5.16 -5.38 -15.21
CA ILE A 138 4.36 -4.15 -15.03
C ILE A 138 2.85 -4.41 -15.20
N LYS A 139 2.43 -5.25 -16.18
CA LYS A 139 1.02 -5.64 -16.32
C LYS A 139 0.51 -6.32 -15.04
N ALA A 140 1.28 -7.22 -14.46
CA ALA A 140 0.92 -7.93 -13.23
C ALA A 140 0.90 -6.99 -12.01
N ILE A 141 1.84 -6.03 -11.91
CA ILE A 141 1.84 -4.97 -10.87
C ILE A 141 0.57 -4.13 -10.96
N HIS A 142 0.18 -3.66 -12.14
CA HIS A 142 -1.06 -2.90 -12.33
C HIS A 142 -2.30 -3.67 -11.88
N ASP A 143 -2.31 -4.99 -12.14
CA ASP A 143 -3.44 -5.85 -11.78
C ASP A 143 -3.47 -6.14 -10.27
N LEU A 144 -2.31 -6.34 -9.61
CA LEU A 144 -2.22 -6.42 -8.15
C LEU A 144 -2.72 -5.12 -7.49
N LYS A 145 -2.20 -3.97 -7.92
CA LYS A 145 -2.61 -2.67 -7.39
C LYS A 145 -4.12 -2.43 -7.57
N ALA A 146 -4.69 -2.85 -8.69
CA ALA A 146 -6.14 -2.80 -8.91
C ALA A 146 -6.91 -3.72 -7.94
N ALA A 147 -6.40 -4.90 -7.60
CA ALA A 147 -7.02 -5.78 -6.62
C ALA A 147 -7.01 -5.17 -5.22
N VAL A 148 -5.91 -4.54 -4.80
CA VAL A 148 -5.85 -3.79 -3.54
C VAL A 148 -6.89 -2.67 -3.51
N ARG A 149 -6.95 -1.84 -4.58
CA ARG A 149 -7.96 -0.78 -4.72
C ARG A 149 -9.39 -1.32 -4.71
N TYR A 150 -9.63 -2.48 -5.33
CA TYR A 150 -10.95 -3.13 -5.31
C TYR A 150 -11.40 -3.46 -3.88
N PHE A 151 -10.53 -4.03 -3.05
CA PHE A 151 -10.88 -4.37 -1.67
C PHE A 151 -11.19 -3.12 -0.83
N ARG A 152 -10.44 -2.03 -0.98
CA ARG A 152 -10.72 -0.75 -0.33
C ARG A 152 -12.04 -0.14 -0.80
N MET A 153 -12.31 -0.19 -2.10
CA MET A 153 -13.61 0.24 -2.66
C MET A 153 -14.76 -0.60 -2.10
N ASN A 154 -14.62 -1.93 -2.08
CA ASN A 154 -15.63 -2.84 -1.55
C ASN A 154 -15.92 -2.57 -0.08
N TYR A 155 -14.88 -2.40 0.74
CA TYR A 155 -15.01 -2.03 2.15
C TYR A 155 -15.86 -0.76 2.34
N GLN A 156 -15.61 0.28 1.58
CA GLN A 156 -16.36 1.53 1.72
C GLN A 156 -17.80 1.46 1.23
N LEU A 157 -18.07 0.67 0.20
CA LEU A 157 -19.38 0.60 -0.42
C LEU A 157 -20.29 -0.43 0.24
N ASN A 158 -19.80 -1.59 0.58
CA ASN A 158 -20.56 -2.76 0.97
C ASN A 158 -20.01 -3.47 2.21
N ASP A 159 -18.71 -3.46 2.42
CA ASP A 159 -17.96 -4.26 3.41
C ASP A 159 -18.33 -5.76 3.36
N ASP A 160 -18.36 -6.33 2.14
CA ASP A 160 -18.81 -7.71 1.93
C ASP A 160 -17.93 -8.74 2.63
N PHE A 161 -16.68 -8.38 2.93
CA PHE A 161 -15.66 -9.31 3.46
C PHE A 161 -15.26 -9.03 4.90
N GLY A 162 -15.66 -7.91 5.51
CA GLY A 162 -15.31 -7.51 6.87
C GLY A 162 -13.82 -7.38 7.08
N ILE A 163 -13.12 -6.70 6.16
CA ILE A 163 -11.67 -6.51 6.22
C ILE A 163 -11.30 -5.25 7.01
N ASP A 164 -10.03 -5.21 7.44
CA ASP A 164 -9.38 -4.00 7.91
C ASP A 164 -8.45 -3.49 6.79
N THR A 165 -8.75 -2.34 6.25
CA THR A 165 -8.01 -1.77 5.12
C THR A 165 -6.63 -1.22 5.51
N SER A 166 -6.38 -1.01 6.80
CA SER A 166 -5.03 -0.71 7.32
C SER A 166 -4.14 -1.95 7.45
N ARG A 167 -4.67 -3.16 7.22
CA ARG A 167 -3.98 -4.44 7.33
C ARG A 167 -4.14 -5.28 6.06
N ILE A 168 -3.78 -4.68 4.92
CA ILE A 168 -3.72 -5.36 3.62
C ILE A 168 -2.28 -5.76 3.34
N TYR A 169 -2.09 -7.04 3.04
CA TYR A 169 -0.81 -7.65 2.74
C TYR A 169 -0.88 -8.34 1.38
N THR A 170 0.27 -8.57 0.77
CA THR A 170 0.35 -9.28 -0.51
C THR A 170 1.39 -10.37 -0.45
N GLY A 171 1.32 -11.28 -1.39
CA GLY A 171 2.32 -12.31 -1.52
C GLY A 171 2.14 -13.09 -2.80
N GLY A 172 3.04 -14.01 -3.05
CA GLY A 172 2.92 -14.84 -4.23
C GLY A 172 4.02 -15.87 -4.33
N SER A 173 3.90 -16.70 -5.36
CA SER A 173 4.87 -17.72 -5.71
C SER A 173 5.56 -17.36 -7.02
N SER A 174 6.91 -17.43 -7.09
CA SER A 174 7.66 -17.25 -8.34
C SER A 174 7.31 -15.92 -9.05
N ALA A 175 6.71 -15.95 -10.24
CA ALA A 175 6.25 -14.75 -10.96
C ALA A 175 5.30 -13.88 -10.13
N GLY A 176 4.41 -14.49 -9.31
CA GLY A 176 3.55 -13.76 -8.39
C GLY A 176 4.33 -13.08 -7.27
N ALA A 177 5.36 -13.73 -6.74
CA ALA A 177 6.25 -13.13 -5.75
C ALA A 177 7.08 -11.98 -6.35
N ILE A 178 7.61 -12.16 -7.57
CA ILE A 178 8.28 -11.07 -8.32
C ILE A 178 7.33 -9.88 -8.46
N THR A 179 6.05 -10.11 -8.77
CA THR A 179 5.05 -9.04 -8.88
C THR A 179 4.87 -8.30 -7.56
N ALA A 180 4.67 -9.02 -6.45
CA ALA A 180 4.45 -8.42 -5.13
C ALA A 180 5.65 -7.59 -4.67
N VAL A 181 6.87 -8.15 -4.80
CA VAL A 181 8.13 -7.48 -4.42
C VAL A 181 8.37 -6.21 -5.24
N ASN A 182 8.21 -6.28 -6.57
CA ASN A 182 8.44 -5.11 -7.42
C ASN A 182 7.30 -4.09 -7.32
N ALA A 183 6.06 -4.50 -6.99
CA ALA A 183 4.97 -3.57 -6.72
C ALA A 183 5.19 -2.74 -5.45
N ALA A 184 5.93 -3.29 -4.47
CA ALA A 184 6.30 -2.60 -3.24
C ALA A 184 7.47 -1.64 -3.43
N TYR A 185 8.55 -2.11 -4.07
CA TYR A 185 9.83 -1.43 -4.04
C TYR A 185 10.12 -0.54 -5.26
N ILE A 186 9.31 -0.60 -6.33
CA ILE A 186 9.35 0.42 -7.37
C ILE A 186 8.43 1.57 -6.93
N SER A 187 9.03 2.59 -6.35
CA SER A 187 8.32 3.76 -5.81
C SER A 187 8.40 4.98 -6.73
N ASN A 188 9.45 5.06 -7.58
CA ASN A 188 9.75 6.22 -8.38
C ASN A 188 9.79 5.89 -9.89
N GLU A 189 9.26 6.78 -10.73
CA GLU A 189 9.29 6.63 -12.20
C GLU A 189 10.72 6.54 -12.77
N SER A 190 11.73 7.08 -12.09
CA SER A 190 13.14 6.98 -12.49
C SER A 190 13.71 5.56 -12.39
N GLU A 191 13.06 4.67 -11.67
CA GLU A 191 13.42 3.26 -11.51
C GLU A 191 12.87 2.39 -12.64
N ILE A 192 11.93 2.92 -13.40
CA ILE A 192 11.38 2.23 -14.57
C ILE A 192 12.49 2.10 -15.63
N PRO A 193 12.78 0.86 -16.12
CA PRO A 193 13.73 0.67 -17.20
C PRO A 193 13.40 1.55 -18.41
N GLY A 194 14.36 2.37 -18.86
CA GLY A 194 14.14 3.34 -19.92
C GLY A 194 13.57 2.76 -21.23
N THR A 195 13.78 1.45 -21.46
CA THR A 195 13.23 0.72 -22.61
C THR A 195 11.70 0.57 -22.58
N ILE A 196 11.08 0.66 -21.40
CA ILE A 196 9.62 0.52 -21.21
C ILE A 196 8.98 1.79 -20.62
N TYR A 197 9.75 2.85 -20.40
CA TYR A 197 9.24 4.08 -19.75
C TYR A 197 8.00 4.62 -20.44
N ASP A 198 8.08 4.87 -21.76
CA ASP A 198 6.94 5.40 -22.54
C ASP A 198 5.71 4.47 -22.47
N TYR A 199 5.94 3.16 -22.48
CA TYR A 199 4.88 2.17 -22.33
C TYR A 199 4.20 2.28 -20.96
N VAL A 200 4.98 2.33 -19.88
CA VAL A 200 4.44 2.43 -18.52
C VAL A 200 3.61 3.72 -18.36
N MET A 201 4.13 4.85 -18.85
CA MET A 201 3.42 6.13 -18.78
C MET A 201 2.13 6.14 -19.60
N GLU A 202 2.11 5.50 -20.78
CA GLU A 202 0.90 5.36 -21.60
C GLU A 202 -0.19 4.54 -20.91
N TYR A 203 0.20 3.53 -20.10
CA TYR A 203 -0.73 2.63 -19.41
C TYR A 203 -0.98 2.97 -17.93
N GLY A 204 -0.75 4.22 -17.53
CA GLY A 204 -1.15 4.76 -16.22
C GLY A 204 -0.05 4.84 -15.18
N GLY A 205 1.22 4.95 -15.60
CA GLY A 205 2.36 5.04 -14.70
C GLY A 205 2.53 3.78 -13.86
N LEU A 206 3.04 3.92 -12.65
CA LEU A 206 3.20 2.81 -11.71
C LEU A 206 1.88 2.27 -11.17
N GLU A 207 0.81 3.09 -11.15
CA GLU A 207 -0.50 2.70 -10.63
C GLU A 207 -1.34 1.89 -11.63
N GLY A 208 -1.20 2.15 -12.91
CA GLY A 208 -1.98 1.50 -13.97
C GLY A 208 -3.47 1.83 -13.95
N PHE A 209 -4.20 1.31 -14.96
CA PHE A 209 -5.63 1.57 -15.15
C PHE A 209 -6.51 0.33 -14.95
N SER A 210 -6.03 -0.73 -14.29
CA SER A 210 -6.73 -2.01 -14.25
C SER A 210 -8.02 -2.04 -13.41
N GLY A 211 -8.34 -1.02 -12.63
CA GLY A 211 -9.62 -0.92 -11.91
C GLY A 211 -9.58 -0.01 -10.69
N SER A 212 -10.79 0.34 -10.21
CA SER A 212 -11.07 1.07 -8.96
C SER A 212 -10.21 2.32 -8.74
N PRO A 213 -10.23 3.32 -9.65
CA PRO A 213 -9.43 4.54 -9.50
C PRO A 213 -9.86 5.37 -8.29
N GLY A 214 -8.90 6.06 -7.66
CA GLY A 214 -9.14 6.95 -6.52
C GLY A 214 -9.16 6.26 -5.16
N TYR A 215 -8.82 4.98 -5.11
CA TYR A 215 -8.52 4.24 -3.88
C TYR A 215 -7.02 3.98 -3.82
N SER A 216 -6.45 3.95 -2.61
CA SER A 216 -5.03 3.62 -2.42
C SER A 216 -4.75 2.17 -2.84
N SER A 217 -3.59 1.95 -3.42
CA SER A 217 -3.07 0.63 -3.77
C SER A 217 -2.03 0.11 -2.78
N GLU A 218 -1.80 0.84 -1.68
CA GLU A 218 -0.82 0.52 -0.66
C GLU A 218 -1.13 -0.79 0.08
N PHE A 219 -0.07 -1.49 0.48
CA PHE A 219 -0.13 -2.69 1.31
C PHE A 219 1.09 -2.72 2.24
N TYR A 220 0.98 -3.46 3.35
CA TYR A 220 1.84 -3.25 4.53
C TYR A 220 2.73 -4.44 4.88
N GLY A 221 2.90 -5.39 3.98
CA GLY A 221 3.81 -6.51 4.13
C GLY A 221 3.73 -7.50 2.99
N ILE A 222 4.80 -8.27 2.80
CA ILE A 222 4.98 -9.16 1.66
C ILE A 222 5.33 -10.58 2.11
N ILE A 223 4.64 -11.57 1.54
CA ILE A 223 5.03 -12.98 1.58
C ILE A 223 5.68 -13.33 0.22
N ASN A 224 6.99 -13.40 0.21
CA ASN A 224 7.80 -13.66 -0.98
C ASN A 224 8.23 -15.13 -1.06
N LEU A 225 7.57 -15.91 -1.91
CA LEU A 225 7.89 -17.31 -2.14
C LEU A 225 8.65 -17.47 -3.46
N CYS A 226 9.98 -17.60 -3.41
CA CYS A 226 10.90 -17.72 -4.54
C CYS A 226 10.79 -16.54 -5.54
N GLY A 227 10.70 -15.30 -5.07
CA GLY A 227 10.68 -14.12 -5.91
C GLY A 227 12.03 -13.40 -5.97
N ALA A 228 12.05 -12.30 -6.72
CA ALA A 228 13.22 -11.44 -6.89
C ALA A 228 12.78 -9.99 -7.17
N VAL A 229 13.64 -9.03 -6.81
CA VAL A 229 13.53 -7.64 -7.21
C VAL A 229 14.35 -7.37 -8.47
N GLY A 230 13.91 -6.43 -9.29
CA GLY A 230 14.64 -6.04 -10.51
C GLY A 230 15.95 -5.32 -10.21
N HIS A 231 16.00 -4.51 -9.17
CA HIS A 231 17.23 -3.89 -8.66
C HIS A 231 17.14 -3.69 -7.15
N TYR A 232 18.20 -4.02 -6.41
CA TYR A 232 18.20 -3.91 -4.94
C TYR A 232 18.26 -2.46 -4.46
N ASP A 233 18.74 -1.49 -5.28
CA ASP A 233 18.75 -0.05 -4.94
C ASP A 233 17.32 0.57 -4.95
N TRP A 234 16.29 -0.18 -5.37
CA TRP A 234 14.89 0.25 -5.23
C TRP A 234 14.35 0.06 -3.81
N ILE A 235 15.08 -0.68 -2.98
CA ILE A 235 14.72 -0.89 -1.58
C ILE A 235 15.28 0.29 -0.78
N GLU A 236 14.38 1.02 -0.12
CA GLU A 236 14.71 2.21 0.66
C GLU A 236 14.48 1.99 2.16
N LEU A 237 14.92 2.93 2.99
CA LEU A 237 14.63 2.91 4.42
C LEU A 237 13.10 3.06 4.65
N ASP A 238 12.56 2.36 5.63
CA ASP A 238 11.14 2.29 5.98
C ASP A 238 10.22 1.64 4.92
N ASP A 239 10.82 0.91 3.98
CA ASP A 239 10.07 0.11 3.01
C ASP A 239 9.28 -1.04 3.66
N VAL A 240 8.30 -1.51 2.90
CA VAL A 240 7.35 -2.56 3.30
C VAL A 240 8.05 -3.82 3.81
N PRO A 241 7.74 -4.31 5.02
CA PRO A 241 8.31 -5.53 5.60
C PRO A 241 8.09 -6.76 4.72
N ILE A 242 9.06 -7.70 4.74
CA ILE A 242 9.03 -8.88 3.88
C ILE A 242 9.47 -10.15 4.60
N VAL A 243 8.71 -11.23 4.43
CA VAL A 243 9.17 -12.58 4.73
C VAL A 243 9.41 -13.35 3.44
N SER A 244 10.59 -13.94 3.32
CA SER A 244 11.02 -14.68 2.13
C SER A 244 11.25 -16.15 2.43
N VAL A 245 10.82 -17.02 1.52
CA VAL A 245 11.09 -18.46 1.55
C VAL A 245 11.64 -18.87 0.18
N HIS A 246 12.85 -19.44 0.12
CA HIS A 246 13.54 -19.73 -1.14
C HIS A 246 14.48 -20.92 -1.03
N GLY A 247 14.62 -21.70 -2.10
CA GLY A 247 15.65 -22.74 -2.21
C GLY A 247 16.98 -22.15 -2.70
N ASP A 248 18.11 -22.51 -2.08
CA ASP A 248 19.42 -21.94 -2.43
C ASP A 248 20.04 -22.50 -3.72
N GLU A 249 19.50 -23.62 -4.25
CA GLU A 249 19.86 -24.17 -5.56
C GLU A 249 18.81 -23.85 -6.65
N ASP A 250 18.01 -22.79 -6.47
CA ASP A 250 17.03 -22.35 -7.47
C ASP A 250 17.69 -21.86 -8.75
N THR A 251 17.42 -22.58 -9.85
CA THR A 251 17.93 -22.27 -11.19
C THR A 251 16.92 -21.58 -12.10
N VAL A 252 15.70 -21.28 -11.59
CA VAL A 252 14.61 -20.61 -12.32
C VAL A 252 14.54 -19.14 -11.95
N VAL A 253 14.41 -18.85 -10.65
CA VAL A 253 14.54 -17.50 -10.07
C VAL A 253 15.73 -17.55 -9.12
N PRO A 254 16.82 -16.84 -9.39
CA PRO A 254 18.03 -16.90 -8.57
C PRO A 254 17.76 -16.57 -7.10
N TYR A 255 18.34 -17.36 -6.20
CA TYR A 255 18.31 -17.12 -4.76
C TYR A 255 19.06 -15.84 -4.36
N ALA A 256 20.20 -15.58 -5.02
CA ALA A 256 21.04 -14.38 -4.82
C ALA A 256 21.00 -13.49 -6.08
N ASP A 257 22.14 -12.97 -6.52
CA ASP A 257 22.27 -12.14 -7.72
C ASP A 257 22.70 -12.99 -8.92
N ASP A 258 21.82 -13.20 -9.87
CA ASP A 258 22.13 -13.92 -11.12
C ASP A 258 21.08 -13.61 -12.21
N LEU A 259 21.19 -14.28 -13.34
CA LEU A 259 20.34 -14.08 -14.50
C LEU A 259 19.15 -15.04 -14.51
N VAL A 260 17.96 -14.51 -14.70
CA VAL A 260 16.83 -15.30 -15.18
C VAL A 260 17.02 -15.56 -16.67
N THR A 261 17.07 -16.85 -17.05
CA THR A 261 17.38 -17.27 -18.42
C THR A 261 16.19 -17.97 -19.11
N LEU A 262 14.96 -17.69 -18.68
CA LEU A 262 13.74 -18.28 -19.24
C LEU A 262 13.41 -17.69 -20.61
N PHE A 263 12.88 -18.51 -21.52
CA PHE A 263 12.40 -18.09 -22.85
C PHE A 263 13.42 -17.30 -23.69
N GLY A 264 14.72 -17.51 -23.44
CA GLY A 264 15.80 -16.86 -24.18
C GLY A 264 16.14 -15.43 -23.75
N ILE A 265 15.56 -14.93 -22.64
CA ILE A 265 16.01 -13.71 -22.01
C ILE A 265 17.24 -13.97 -21.12
N ASN A 266 18.03 -12.92 -20.83
CA ASN A 266 19.08 -12.93 -19.83
C ASN A 266 18.92 -11.68 -18.98
N LEU A 267 18.01 -11.75 -18.01
CA LEU A 267 17.63 -10.61 -17.19
C LEU A 267 18.27 -10.73 -15.81
N GLN A 268 19.11 -9.74 -15.45
CA GLN A 268 19.65 -9.64 -14.10
C GLN A 268 18.52 -9.37 -13.11
N VAL A 269 18.49 -10.16 -12.04
CA VAL A 269 17.57 -9.97 -10.89
C VAL A 269 18.31 -10.23 -9.59
N TYR A 270 17.69 -9.83 -8.49
CA TYR A 270 18.23 -9.98 -7.15
C TYR A 270 17.21 -10.74 -6.30
N GLY A 271 17.57 -11.97 -5.94
CA GLY A 271 16.69 -12.89 -5.24
C GLY A 271 16.56 -12.61 -3.76
N SER A 272 15.84 -13.51 -3.07
CA SER A 272 15.45 -13.35 -1.66
C SER A 272 16.62 -13.09 -0.72
N TYR A 273 17.81 -13.66 -1.00
CA TYR A 273 19.00 -13.42 -0.17
C TYR A 273 19.48 -11.97 -0.25
N ILE A 274 19.55 -11.41 -1.46
CA ILE A 274 19.98 -10.02 -1.65
C ILE A 274 18.92 -9.04 -1.09
N ILE A 275 17.63 -9.33 -1.33
CA ILE A 275 16.53 -8.54 -0.75
C ILE A 275 16.69 -8.49 0.78
N HIS A 276 16.81 -9.66 1.42
CA HIS A 276 16.94 -9.75 2.88
C HIS A 276 18.16 -8.98 3.40
N GLN A 277 19.34 -9.14 2.77
CA GLN A 277 20.54 -8.43 3.19
C GLN A 277 20.36 -6.91 3.06
N THR A 278 19.78 -6.43 1.95
CA THR A 278 19.54 -5.00 1.72
C THR A 278 18.55 -4.44 2.76
N MET A 279 17.45 -5.15 3.02
CA MET A 279 16.46 -4.77 4.04
C MET A 279 17.10 -4.60 5.42
N ILE A 280 17.90 -5.60 5.86
CA ILE A 280 18.56 -5.56 7.17
C ILE A 280 19.64 -4.46 7.24
N ASP A 281 20.39 -4.26 6.17
CA ASP A 281 21.44 -3.22 6.12
C ASP A 281 20.84 -1.81 6.22
N LEU A 282 19.61 -1.61 5.74
CA LEU A 282 18.84 -0.37 5.87
C LEU A 282 18.11 -0.25 7.22
N GLY A 283 17.98 -1.32 7.98
CA GLY A 283 17.23 -1.36 9.25
C GLY A 283 15.75 -1.75 9.10
N ASN A 284 15.33 -2.17 7.91
CA ASN A 284 13.97 -2.62 7.62
C ASN A 284 13.70 -4.04 8.16
N GLN A 285 12.44 -4.34 8.45
CA GLN A 285 12.02 -5.65 8.91
C GLN A 285 12.00 -6.68 7.77
N SER A 286 12.78 -7.75 7.92
CA SER A 286 12.86 -8.82 6.92
C SER A 286 13.24 -10.15 7.55
N ASP A 287 12.53 -11.21 7.17
CA ASP A 287 12.88 -12.59 7.51
C ASP A 287 13.14 -13.41 6.25
N LEU A 288 14.10 -14.32 6.33
CA LEU A 288 14.45 -15.22 5.24
C LEU A 288 14.61 -16.65 5.76
N TYR A 289 13.83 -17.56 5.18
CA TYR A 289 14.05 -18.99 5.33
C TYR A 289 14.62 -19.58 4.05
N THR A 290 15.73 -20.30 4.19
CA THR A 290 16.40 -21.00 3.08
C THR A 290 16.14 -22.48 3.14
N PHE A 291 15.55 -23.04 2.10
CA PHE A 291 15.52 -24.48 1.88
C PHE A 291 16.87 -24.93 1.30
N GLU A 292 17.76 -25.43 2.18
CA GLU A 292 19.12 -25.83 1.80
C GLU A 292 19.12 -27.01 0.82
N GLY A 293 19.79 -26.85 -0.31
CA GLY A 293 19.93 -27.85 -1.37
C GLY A 293 18.68 -28.02 -2.23
N GLU A 294 17.66 -27.19 -2.04
CA GLU A 294 16.42 -27.26 -2.81
C GLU A 294 16.38 -26.26 -3.97
N GLY A 295 15.64 -26.63 -5.00
CA GLY A 295 15.44 -25.83 -6.21
C GLY A 295 14.27 -24.88 -6.11
N HIS A 296 13.62 -24.65 -7.27
CA HIS A 296 12.54 -23.69 -7.42
C HIS A 296 11.23 -24.17 -6.78
N ALA A 297 10.67 -23.36 -5.88
CA ALA A 297 9.34 -23.54 -5.26
C ALA A 297 9.13 -24.90 -4.56
N PRO A 298 10.02 -25.34 -3.64
CA PRO A 298 9.95 -26.65 -3.01
C PRO A 298 8.65 -26.90 -2.23
N TYR A 299 8.00 -25.84 -1.72
CA TYR A 299 6.69 -25.91 -1.07
C TYR A 299 5.56 -26.42 -1.99
N GLY A 300 5.73 -26.39 -3.30
CA GLY A 300 4.78 -26.96 -4.26
C GLY A 300 4.94 -28.48 -4.47
N ASP A 301 6.05 -29.06 -4.04
CA ASP A 301 6.41 -30.45 -4.28
C ASP A 301 6.11 -31.39 -3.10
N SER A 302 5.94 -30.83 -1.89
CA SER A 302 5.79 -31.58 -0.65
C SER A 302 4.88 -30.87 0.36
N ASP A 303 3.94 -31.62 0.95
CA ASP A 303 3.09 -31.12 2.03
C ASP A 303 3.94 -30.70 3.23
N GLU A 304 5.06 -31.38 3.52
CA GLU A 304 5.99 -31.03 4.60
C GLU A 304 6.63 -29.64 4.37
N TYR A 305 7.04 -29.36 3.14
CA TYR A 305 7.62 -28.05 2.79
C TYR A 305 6.56 -26.93 2.74
N MET A 306 5.33 -27.26 2.36
CA MET A 306 4.21 -26.33 2.44
C MET A 306 3.88 -26.01 3.90
N ASP A 307 3.80 -27.03 4.79
CA ASP A 307 3.55 -26.82 6.22
C ASP A 307 4.64 -25.93 6.85
N LEU A 308 5.91 -26.19 6.52
CA LEU A 308 7.02 -25.38 7.01
C LEU A 308 6.97 -23.94 6.45
N THR A 309 6.62 -23.77 5.19
CA THR A 309 6.44 -22.44 4.58
C THR A 309 5.34 -21.65 5.29
N ILE A 310 4.20 -22.29 5.58
CA ILE A 310 3.12 -21.68 6.33
C ILE A 310 3.58 -21.34 7.77
N ASP A 311 4.30 -22.24 8.44
CA ASP A 311 4.74 -22.01 9.82
C ASP A 311 5.67 -20.79 9.93
N ILE A 312 6.58 -20.62 8.97
CA ILE A 312 7.50 -19.48 8.93
C ILE A 312 6.76 -18.18 8.60
N THR A 313 5.96 -18.21 7.53
CA THR A 313 5.30 -16.99 7.06
C THR A 313 4.20 -16.52 8.00
N LYS A 314 3.48 -17.42 8.68
CA LYS A 314 2.45 -17.03 9.65
C LYS A 314 3.02 -16.33 10.89
N GLU A 315 4.22 -16.76 11.38
CA GLU A 315 4.86 -16.10 12.53
C GLU A 315 5.18 -14.63 12.21
N PHE A 316 5.82 -14.39 11.08
CA PHE A 316 6.11 -13.05 10.61
C PHE A 316 4.84 -12.22 10.39
N MET A 317 3.83 -12.81 9.74
CA MET A 317 2.56 -12.14 9.50
C MET A 317 1.77 -11.86 10.79
N TYR A 318 1.88 -12.75 11.79
CA TYR A 318 1.28 -12.51 13.10
C TYR A 318 1.89 -11.28 13.77
N ASP A 319 3.20 -11.13 13.73
CA ASP A 319 3.89 -9.97 14.30
C ASP A 319 3.44 -8.67 13.60
N LEU A 320 3.39 -8.65 12.27
CA LEU A 320 2.89 -7.49 11.51
C LEU A 320 1.42 -7.16 11.80
N VAL A 321 0.56 -8.18 11.87
CA VAL A 321 -0.88 -8.00 12.10
C VAL A 321 -1.16 -7.54 13.51
N CYS A 322 -0.33 -7.97 14.48
CA CYS A 322 -0.53 -7.75 15.90
C CYS A 322 0.35 -6.62 16.46
N GLU A 323 1.30 -6.12 15.70
CA GLU A 323 1.81 -4.77 15.95
C GLU A 323 0.66 -3.79 15.72
N GLU A 324 0.36 -2.96 16.70
CA GLU A 324 -0.72 -1.98 16.56
C GLU A 324 -0.45 -1.13 15.30
N SER A 325 -1.22 -1.36 14.25
CA SER A 325 -1.27 -0.40 13.14
C SER A 325 -1.77 0.91 13.76
N GLN A 326 -0.89 1.86 13.95
CA GLN A 326 -1.25 3.17 14.47
C GLN A 326 -1.98 3.96 13.37
N SER A 327 -3.23 3.54 13.06
CA SER A 327 -4.09 4.47 12.36
C SER A 327 -4.28 5.67 13.28
N THR A 328 -3.93 6.84 12.80
CA THR A 328 -4.11 8.07 13.54
C THR A 328 -5.32 8.84 13.00
N GLU A 329 -5.95 9.61 13.86
CA GLU A 329 -7.01 10.52 13.47
C GLU A 329 -6.50 11.95 13.51
N ILE A 330 -6.62 12.68 12.42
CA ILE A 330 -6.30 14.11 12.35
C ILE A 330 -7.59 14.89 12.15
N SER A 331 -7.88 15.78 13.09
CA SER A 331 -9.03 16.67 13.04
C SER A 331 -8.66 18.01 12.39
N ILE A 332 -9.27 18.30 11.23
CA ILE A 332 -9.03 19.50 10.44
C ILE A 332 -10.19 20.47 10.65
N TYR A 333 -9.92 21.62 11.27
CA TYR A 333 -10.90 22.69 11.36
C TYR A 333 -11.02 23.46 10.04
N HIS A 334 -12.24 23.77 9.64
CA HIS A 334 -12.55 24.62 8.49
C HIS A 334 -13.56 25.71 8.84
N GLY A 335 -13.34 26.91 8.35
CA GLY A 335 -14.30 28.00 8.41
C GLY A 335 -15.37 27.92 7.33
N ALA A 336 -16.44 28.72 7.46
CA ALA A 336 -17.39 28.89 6.37
C ALA A 336 -16.70 29.52 5.13
N ASN A 337 -17.15 29.15 3.93
CA ASN A 337 -16.61 29.52 2.62
C ASN A 337 -15.31 28.78 2.26
N TRP A 338 -14.33 29.47 1.67
CA TRP A 338 -13.11 28.90 1.12
C TRP A 338 -12.06 28.65 2.18
N ASN A 339 -11.48 27.45 2.16
CA ASN A 339 -10.37 27.02 3.02
C ASN A 339 -9.26 26.41 2.17
N LEU A 340 -8.04 26.46 2.67
CA LEU A 340 -6.90 25.71 2.15
C LEU A 340 -6.79 24.40 2.93
N VAL A 341 -6.98 23.28 2.25
CA VAL A 341 -6.94 21.93 2.84
C VAL A 341 -5.91 21.04 2.16
N GLY A 342 -5.39 20.07 2.87
CA GLY A 342 -4.48 19.05 2.35
C GLY A 342 -4.73 17.70 2.96
N LEU A 343 -4.06 16.67 2.45
CA LEU A 343 -4.15 15.30 2.91
C LEU A 343 -2.88 14.95 3.70
N PRO A 344 -2.95 14.91 5.05
CA PRO A 344 -1.77 14.68 5.90
C PRO A 344 -1.54 13.20 6.26
N LEU A 345 -2.37 12.28 5.80
CA LEU A 345 -2.37 10.86 6.13
C LEU A 345 -2.38 10.05 4.83
N ASP A 346 -1.85 8.83 4.87
CA ASP A 346 -2.19 7.83 3.88
C ASP A 346 -3.56 7.23 4.22
N VAL A 347 -4.51 7.37 3.29
CA VAL A 347 -5.92 7.06 3.51
C VAL A 347 -6.43 6.04 2.50
N ASP A 348 -7.40 5.23 2.91
CA ASP A 348 -8.03 4.24 2.03
C ASP A 348 -8.73 4.85 0.81
N SER A 349 -9.24 6.06 0.95
CA SER A 349 -9.84 6.82 -0.14
C SER A 349 -9.53 8.29 -0.03
N SER A 350 -8.97 8.85 -1.09
CA SER A 350 -8.70 10.27 -1.22
C SER A 350 -9.86 11.06 -1.84
N ASN A 351 -11.06 10.46 -1.99
CA ASN A 351 -12.25 11.14 -2.51
C ASN A 351 -12.72 12.23 -1.55
N VAL A 352 -12.85 13.46 -2.08
CA VAL A 352 -13.24 14.63 -1.28
C VAL A 352 -14.60 14.49 -0.58
N GLU A 353 -15.57 13.81 -1.17
CA GLU A 353 -16.89 13.61 -0.57
C GLU A 353 -16.84 12.67 0.65
N ILE A 354 -15.82 11.80 0.70
CA ILE A 354 -15.57 10.90 1.82
C ILE A 354 -14.77 11.60 2.91
N LEU A 355 -13.67 12.27 2.55
CA LEU A 355 -12.79 12.94 3.51
C LEU A 355 -13.43 14.19 4.12
N PHE A 356 -14.20 14.93 3.32
CA PHE A 356 -14.83 16.20 3.71
C PHE A 356 -16.34 16.19 3.36
N PRO A 357 -17.15 15.34 4.01
CA PRO A 357 -18.55 15.12 3.63
C PRO A 357 -19.46 16.35 3.77
N THR A 358 -19.03 17.37 4.52
CA THR A 358 -19.75 18.64 4.70
C THR A 358 -19.32 19.71 3.68
N SER A 359 -18.38 19.40 2.79
CA SER A 359 -17.94 20.34 1.77
C SER A 359 -18.98 20.54 0.67
N ILE A 360 -18.92 21.67 -0.03
CA ILE A 360 -19.79 21.95 -1.17
C ILE A 360 -19.28 21.16 -2.36
N ALA A 361 -20.12 20.32 -2.95
CA ALA A 361 -19.78 19.48 -4.09
C ALA A 361 -19.17 20.29 -5.25
N ASN A 362 -18.17 19.69 -5.93
CA ASN A 362 -17.44 20.27 -7.06
C ASN A 362 -16.68 21.58 -6.75
N THR A 363 -16.24 21.76 -5.50
CA THR A 363 -15.45 22.92 -5.07
C THR A 363 -14.03 22.61 -4.65
N LEU A 364 -13.54 21.38 -4.90
CA LEU A 364 -12.13 21.03 -4.70
C LEU A 364 -11.32 21.53 -5.91
N PHE A 365 -10.31 22.38 -5.69
CA PHE A 365 -9.45 22.91 -6.74
C PHE A 365 -7.98 22.81 -6.36
N SER A 366 -7.18 22.13 -7.19
CA SER A 366 -5.72 22.20 -7.15
C SER A 366 -5.22 23.41 -7.95
N TYR A 367 -3.93 23.73 -7.80
CA TYR A 367 -3.28 24.80 -8.54
C TYR A 367 -2.03 24.28 -9.25
N GLY A 368 -1.99 24.52 -10.59
CA GLY A 368 -0.84 24.29 -11.44
C GLY A 368 -0.59 25.53 -12.29
N GLN A 369 -0.83 25.48 -13.60
CA GLN A 369 -0.85 26.66 -14.47
C GLN A 369 -2.18 27.45 -14.39
N GLY A 370 -3.01 27.14 -13.37
CA GLY A 370 -4.32 27.69 -13.07
C GLY A 370 -5.06 26.76 -12.13
N TYR A 371 -6.28 27.14 -11.72
CA TYR A 371 -7.12 26.29 -10.88
C TYR A 371 -7.76 25.18 -11.71
N VAL A 372 -7.61 23.94 -11.25
CA VAL A 372 -8.19 22.74 -11.86
C VAL A 372 -9.10 22.06 -10.85
N GLN A 373 -10.36 21.81 -11.22
CA GLN A 373 -11.30 21.08 -10.37
C GLN A 373 -10.86 19.63 -10.24
N GLN A 374 -10.89 19.12 -9.01
CA GLN A 374 -10.53 17.76 -8.65
C GLN A 374 -11.70 17.08 -7.93
N ASN A 375 -11.63 15.76 -7.80
CA ASN A 375 -12.53 14.96 -6.97
C ASN A 375 -11.75 14.19 -5.88
N TYR A 376 -10.45 14.11 -6.02
CA TYR A 376 -9.54 13.37 -5.15
C TYR A 376 -8.42 14.29 -4.66
N LEU A 377 -7.95 14.05 -3.45
CA LEU A 377 -6.77 14.70 -2.90
C LEU A 377 -5.55 13.80 -3.08
N GLU A 378 -4.38 14.41 -3.25
CA GLU A 378 -3.08 13.75 -3.30
C GLU A 378 -2.20 14.28 -2.17
N ASN A 379 -1.41 13.42 -1.54
CA ASN A 379 -0.45 13.84 -0.52
C ASN A 379 0.55 14.83 -1.09
N GLY A 380 1.01 15.79 -0.29
CA GLY A 380 1.93 16.84 -0.73
C GLY A 380 1.28 17.99 -1.51
N LEU A 381 0.12 17.77 -2.14
CA LEU A 381 -0.61 18.83 -2.85
C LEU A 381 -1.63 19.52 -1.95
N GLY A 382 -1.72 20.83 -2.08
CA GLY A 382 -2.74 21.65 -1.41
C GLY A 382 -3.92 21.95 -2.32
N TYR A 383 -5.06 22.21 -1.70
CA TYR A 383 -6.33 22.44 -2.40
C TYR A 383 -7.11 23.58 -1.80
N TRP A 384 -7.88 24.28 -2.64
CA TRP A 384 -9.01 25.08 -2.22
C TRP A 384 -10.24 24.19 -2.12
N LEU A 385 -10.95 24.27 -0.97
CA LEU A 385 -12.23 23.59 -0.73
C LEU A 385 -13.21 24.53 -0.04
N ARG A 386 -14.50 24.42 -0.39
CA ARG A 386 -15.53 25.32 0.13
C ARG A 386 -16.51 24.60 1.04
N PHE A 387 -16.85 25.23 2.16
CA PHE A 387 -17.86 24.75 3.12
C PHE A 387 -18.98 25.80 3.29
N GLU A 388 -20.20 25.35 3.61
CA GLU A 388 -21.32 26.25 3.90
C GLU A 388 -21.17 26.87 5.29
N GLU A 389 -20.76 26.07 6.28
CA GLU A 389 -20.63 26.45 7.68
C GLU A 389 -19.23 26.07 8.20
N GLU A 390 -18.83 26.67 9.32
CA GLU A 390 -17.63 26.26 10.05
C GLU A 390 -17.82 24.86 10.67
N GLY A 391 -16.75 24.09 10.80
CA GLY A 391 -16.80 22.74 11.34
C GLY A 391 -15.45 22.08 11.47
N THR A 392 -15.47 20.79 11.74
CA THR A 392 -14.28 19.94 11.79
C THR A 392 -14.54 18.69 10.98
N SER A 393 -13.60 18.33 10.13
CA SER A 393 -13.54 17.03 9.44
C SER A 393 -12.45 16.19 10.09
N THR A 394 -12.75 14.95 10.45
CA THR A 394 -11.77 14.01 11.01
C THR A 394 -11.38 13.02 9.92
N LEU A 395 -10.11 12.99 9.59
CA LEU A 395 -9.51 12.05 8.65
C LEU A 395 -8.84 10.94 9.46
N SER A 396 -9.02 9.69 9.06
CA SER A 396 -8.36 8.52 9.64
C SER A 396 -7.50 7.85 8.58
N GLY A 397 -6.28 7.49 8.92
CA GLY A 397 -5.33 6.84 8.01
C GLY A 397 -4.01 6.52 8.68
N GLN A 398 -3.06 6.00 7.90
CA GLN A 398 -1.70 5.74 8.38
C GLN A 398 -0.91 7.05 8.49
N VAL A 399 0.02 7.09 9.45
CA VAL A 399 0.91 8.23 9.63
C VAL A 399 1.82 8.37 8.42
N LEU A 400 1.88 9.57 7.87
CA LEU A 400 2.80 9.95 6.80
C LEU A 400 3.98 10.70 7.43
N ASN A 401 5.13 10.05 7.53
CA ASN A 401 6.33 10.60 8.16
C ASN A 401 7.26 11.32 7.17
N GLU A 402 7.15 10.96 5.88
CA GLU A 402 8.00 11.51 4.82
C GLU A 402 7.18 11.71 3.54
N ILE A 403 7.52 12.74 2.76
CA ILE A 403 7.01 12.93 1.40
C ILE A 403 7.93 13.80 0.56
N SER A 404 8.16 13.38 -0.70
CA SER A 404 8.77 14.21 -1.75
C SER A 404 7.73 15.05 -2.47
N ILE A 405 7.96 16.36 -2.57
CA ILE A 405 7.07 17.32 -3.22
C ILE A 405 7.78 17.97 -4.40
N SER A 406 7.26 17.74 -5.61
CA SER A 406 7.74 18.45 -6.80
C SER A 406 7.23 19.88 -6.85
N LEU A 407 8.12 20.86 -6.94
CA LEU A 407 7.82 22.28 -7.04
C LEU A 407 8.10 22.83 -8.42
N ASN A 408 7.19 23.63 -8.92
CA ASN A 408 7.42 24.45 -10.11
C ASN A 408 8.02 25.82 -9.73
N ALA A 409 8.73 26.46 -10.67
CA ALA A 409 9.14 27.83 -10.48
C ALA A 409 7.93 28.73 -10.22
N ASP A 410 8.06 29.67 -9.26
CA ASP A 410 7.06 30.60 -8.73
C ASP A 410 6.13 29.93 -7.69
N TRP A 411 4.80 30.12 -7.74
CA TRP A 411 3.87 29.73 -6.69
C TRP A 411 3.38 28.29 -6.81
N ASN A 412 3.45 27.54 -5.72
CA ASN A 412 2.95 26.19 -5.54
C ASN A 412 1.96 26.14 -4.39
N LEU A 413 0.96 25.30 -4.48
CA LEU A 413 0.01 25.05 -3.40
C LEU A 413 0.29 23.65 -2.83
N ILE A 414 0.85 23.59 -1.63
CA ILE A 414 1.36 22.39 -0.99
C ILE A 414 0.66 22.09 0.35
N THR A 415 0.81 20.88 0.85
CA THR A 415 0.47 20.48 2.22
C THR A 415 1.62 19.77 2.89
N GLY A 416 1.57 19.62 4.22
CA GLY A 416 2.54 18.87 5.00
C GLY A 416 2.17 17.39 5.17
N ILE A 417 2.86 16.76 6.10
CA ILE A 417 2.71 15.36 6.54
C ILE A 417 1.88 15.28 7.82
N SER A 418 1.88 14.13 8.52
CA SER A 418 1.05 13.90 9.72
C SER A 418 1.47 14.72 10.95
N GLU A 419 2.68 15.24 10.95
CA GLU A 419 3.23 16.07 12.03
C GLU A 419 3.49 17.51 11.56
N GLU A 420 3.58 18.44 12.51
CA GLU A 420 3.97 19.81 12.19
C GLU A 420 5.42 19.89 11.71
N ILE A 421 5.64 20.49 10.54
CA ILE A 421 6.97 20.61 9.93
C ILE A 421 7.34 22.07 9.76
N TYR A 422 8.52 22.44 10.26
CA TYR A 422 9.15 23.70 9.93
C TYR A 422 9.68 23.67 8.50
N ILE A 423 9.14 24.47 7.57
CA ILE A 423 9.41 24.35 6.13
C ILE A 423 10.91 24.43 5.77
N TYR A 424 11.70 25.14 6.57
CA TYR A 424 13.14 25.23 6.32
C TYR A 424 13.96 24.07 6.91
N SER A 425 13.32 23.10 7.55
CA SER A 425 13.92 21.80 7.88
C SER A 425 13.77 20.78 6.75
N ALA A 426 12.97 21.10 5.70
CA ALA A 426 12.86 20.25 4.53
C ALA A 426 14.22 20.00 3.90
N ASN A 427 14.43 18.78 3.40
CA ASN A 427 15.59 18.49 2.56
C ASN A 427 15.37 19.18 1.20
N ASP A 428 16.08 20.26 0.98
CA ASP A 428 16.05 21.11 -0.22
C ASP A 428 17.48 21.17 -0.81
N PRO A 429 17.91 20.11 -1.52
CA PRO A 429 19.31 19.97 -1.96
C PRO A 429 19.73 21.06 -2.96
N ASP A 430 18.77 21.60 -3.70
CA ASP A 430 19.01 22.66 -4.69
C ASP A 430 18.76 24.08 -4.13
N GLY A 431 18.29 24.19 -2.88
CA GLY A 431 17.97 25.44 -2.20
C GLY A 431 16.90 26.24 -2.91
N ILE A 432 15.85 25.59 -3.43
CA ILE A 432 14.86 26.22 -4.32
C ILE A 432 13.78 27.00 -3.59
N ILE A 433 13.61 26.78 -2.29
CA ILE A 433 12.60 27.50 -1.48
C ILE A 433 12.98 28.97 -1.33
N ILE A 434 12.03 29.86 -1.65
CA ILE A 434 12.21 31.29 -1.39
C ILE A 434 11.73 31.59 0.04
N GLU A 435 12.66 32.06 0.87
CA GLU A 435 12.37 32.38 2.29
C GLU A 435 11.24 33.39 2.46
N ASN A 436 10.47 33.24 3.53
CA ASN A 436 9.32 34.08 3.91
C ASN A 436 8.17 34.12 2.89
N THR A 437 8.03 33.03 2.08
CA THR A 437 6.96 32.91 1.09
C THR A 437 5.95 31.79 1.41
N LEU A 438 5.97 31.23 2.62
CA LEU A 438 4.94 30.30 3.07
C LEU A 438 3.74 31.08 3.60
N PHE A 439 2.56 30.91 2.96
CA PHE A 439 1.33 31.60 3.34
C PHE A 439 0.18 30.61 3.54
N GLY A 440 -0.37 30.59 4.75
CA GLY A 440 -1.66 29.99 5.04
C GLY A 440 -2.82 30.93 4.75
N PHE A 441 -4.05 30.40 4.86
CA PHE A 441 -5.28 31.18 4.70
C PHE A 441 -6.29 30.83 5.80
N SER A 442 -6.86 31.90 6.39
CA SER A 442 -7.96 31.80 7.34
C SER A 442 -9.00 32.86 6.95
N GLU A 443 -9.17 33.97 7.65
CA GLU A 443 -9.96 35.13 7.21
C GLU A 443 -9.23 35.99 6.14
N GLY A 444 -7.97 35.64 5.81
CA GLY A 444 -7.08 36.24 4.86
C GLY A 444 -5.74 35.50 4.85
N TYR A 445 -4.85 35.87 3.95
CA TYR A 445 -3.50 35.29 3.92
C TYR A 445 -2.68 35.76 5.11
N PHE A 446 -1.98 34.81 5.75
CA PHE A 446 -1.00 35.08 6.81
C PHE A 446 0.31 34.36 6.49
N ASN A 447 1.43 34.98 6.84
CA ASN A 447 2.74 34.38 6.67
C ASN A 447 3.04 33.46 7.86
N THR A 448 3.63 32.30 7.57
CA THR A 448 4.07 31.31 8.55
C THR A 448 5.37 30.65 8.07
N ASP A 449 5.96 29.82 8.88
CA ASP A 449 7.12 28.99 8.57
C ASP A 449 6.87 27.50 8.89
N THR A 450 5.64 27.18 9.32
CA THR A 450 5.23 25.85 9.78
C THR A 450 4.07 25.33 8.94
N LEU A 451 4.19 24.09 8.49
CA LEU A 451 3.14 23.30 7.87
C LEU A 451 2.41 22.53 8.97
N VAL A 452 1.13 22.85 9.18
CA VAL A 452 0.27 22.15 10.14
C VAL A 452 -0.51 21.07 9.41
N PRO A 453 -0.58 19.83 9.93
CA PRO A 453 -1.30 18.72 9.30
C PRO A 453 -2.71 19.08 8.84
N GLY A 454 -3.08 18.69 7.63
CA GLY A 454 -4.40 18.91 7.05
C GLY A 454 -4.67 20.31 6.49
N ASN A 455 -3.79 21.26 6.73
CA ASN A 455 -3.84 22.58 6.11
C ASN A 455 -2.97 22.64 4.86
N ALA A 456 -3.35 23.50 3.90
CA ALA A 456 -2.52 23.77 2.74
C ALA A 456 -1.97 25.20 2.75
N TYR A 457 -0.90 25.39 2.00
CA TYR A 457 -0.10 26.61 2.02
C TYR A 457 0.39 26.96 0.63
N TRP A 458 0.46 28.25 0.35
CA TRP A 458 1.20 28.77 -0.78
C TRP A 458 2.68 28.85 -0.44
N LEU A 459 3.55 28.24 -1.27
CA LEU A 459 4.99 28.31 -1.19
C LEU A 459 5.58 28.74 -2.53
N ARG A 460 6.62 29.55 -2.51
CA ARG A 460 7.28 30.01 -3.71
C ARG A 460 8.66 29.38 -3.89
N ALA A 461 8.90 28.81 -5.08
CA ALA A 461 10.20 28.31 -5.49
C ALA A 461 10.81 29.17 -6.61
N PHE A 462 12.13 29.30 -6.63
CA PHE A 462 12.77 30.12 -7.66
C PHE A 462 13.00 29.36 -8.98
N GLN A 463 12.99 28.04 -8.96
CA GLN A 463 13.10 27.15 -10.11
C GLN A 463 12.31 25.86 -9.87
N ASN A 464 12.15 25.03 -10.89
CA ASN A 464 11.61 23.69 -10.74
C ASN A 464 12.60 22.82 -9.98
N GLY A 465 12.10 21.93 -9.14
CA GLY A 465 12.90 20.98 -8.37
C GLY A 465 12.00 20.22 -7.39
N GLU A 466 12.63 19.51 -6.48
CA GLU A 466 11.96 18.67 -5.49
C GLU A 466 12.45 19.00 -4.09
N ILE A 467 11.57 18.93 -3.12
CA ILE A 467 11.89 19.02 -1.70
C ILE A 467 11.34 17.76 -1.01
N CYS A 468 12.01 17.30 0.05
CA CYS A 468 11.51 16.22 0.88
C CYS A 468 11.17 16.76 2.28
N LEU A 469 9.95 16.52 2.73
CA LEU A 469 9.53 16.74 4.11
C LEU A 469 9.74 15.44 4.88
N LEU A 470 10.45 15.51 6.00
CA LEU A 470 10.76 14.35 6.85
C LEU A 470 10.53 14.73 8.31
N TYR A 471 9.76 13.95 9.03
CA TYR A 471 9.66 14.04 10.48
C TYR A 471 10.76 13.20 11.14
N THR A 472 11.57 13.84 11.99
CA THR A 472 12.54 13.16 12.84
C THR A 472 12.25 13.49 14.30
N SER A 473 12.16 12.47 15.14
CA SER A 473 11.84 12.64 16.58
C SER A 473 12.84 13.50 17.33
N ASP A 474 14.04 13.72 16.79
CA ASP A 474 15.09 14.55 17.38
C ASP A 474 14.86 16.07 17.18
N ALA A 475 13.94 16.45 16.28
CA ALA A 475 13.62 17.86 16.01
C ALA A 475 12.59 18.47 16.98
N ALA A 476 11.95 17.66 17.83
CA ALA A 476 10.94 18.10 18.80
C ALA A 476 11.54 18.59 20.13
N ASP A 477 12.83 18.43 20.37
CA ASP A 477 13.54 18.77 21.62
C ASP A 477 14.46 20.03 21.49
N GLU A 478 14.48 20.75 20.36
CA GLU A 478 15.13 22.06 20.19
C GLU A 478 14.06 23.18 20.09
#